data_9651d4f947beabcdbd05130f28793f8d
#
_entry.id   9651d4f947beabcdbd05130f28793f8d
#
_cell.length_a   1.000
_cell.length_b   1.000
_cell.length_c   1.000
_cell.angle_alpha   90.00
_cell.angle_beta   90.00
_cell.angle_gamma   90.00
#
_symmetry.space_group_name_H-M   'P 1'
#
loop_
_entity.id
_entity.type
_entity.pdbx_description
1 polymer ?
#
loop_
_entity_poly.entity_id
_entity_poly.type
_entity_poly.pdbx_seq_one_letter_code
_entity_poly.pdbx_strand_id
1 'polypeptide(L)'
;KAYEIFLKYVTVRTPSDENSSTIPSSSCQFNLAHVLVDEMKAIGIEDAEVDDQCYVYGHIPATPGYENRTAIGFIAHMDTVADFCDHDIVPVVHENYDGEALALGDSGLTLSPEMFPHLRTLKGRTLITSDGTTILGADDKAGIAEILTAVEDLSDIPHGPISVAFTPDEEIGTGASHFDVKRFGATYAYTLDGDTEGEIQFETFNAAQAKLTFHGTNVHPGSAKNIMVNAALVAMEYDSLLPAAERPERTEDYEGFYHLTHME
;
A
#
# COMPACT_ATOMS: atom_id res chain seq x y z
N LYS A 1 14.27 -16.04 -5.09
CA LYS A 1 14.70 -14.86 -5.86
C LYS A 1 13.86 -13.62 -5.52
N ALA A 2 12.54 -13.63 -5.75
CA ALA A 2 11.68 -12.50 -5.40
C ALA A 2 11.79 -12.11 -3.91
N TYR A 3 11.74 -13.08 -3.00
CA TYR A 3 11.84 -12.79 -1.57
C TYR A 3 13.21 -12.20 -1.15
N GLU A 4 14.30 -12.52 -1.84
CA GLU A 4 15.63 -11.96 -1.55
C GLU A 4 15.68 -10.47 -1.94
N ILE A 5 15.04 -10.12 -3.06
CA ILE A 5 14.87 -8.73 -3.53
C ILE A 5 13.95 -7.98 -2.56
N PHE A 6 12.83 -8.60 -2.19
CA PHE A 6 11.91 -8.05 -1.19
C PHE A 6 12.59 -7.72 0.14
N LEU A 7 13.39 -8.64 0.69
CA LEU A 7 14.14 -8.41 1.93
C LEU A 7 15.06 -7.18 1.86
N LYS A 8 15.59 -6.87 0.68
CA LYS A 8 16.38 -5.65 0.45
C LYS A 8 15.48 -4.40 0.48
N TYR A 9 14.31 -4.45 -0.18
CA TYR A 9 13.45 -3.28 -0.29
C TYR A 9 12.79 -2.89 1.03
N VAL A 10 12.37 -3.85 1.84
CA VAL A 10 11.74 -3.55 3.13
C VAL A 10 12.68 -2.83 4.11
N THR A 11 13.99 -3.00 3.97
CA THR A 11 14.96 -2.26 4.81
C THR A 11 15.10 -0.79 4.43
N VAL A 12 14.59 -0.38 3.28
CA VAL A 12 14.56 1.04 2.88
C VAL A 12 13.25 1.66 3.36
N ARG A 13 13.33 2.52 4.36
CA ARG A 13 12.15 3.19 4.93
C ARG A 13 11.57 4.22 3.96
N THR A 14 10.26 4.14 3.77
CA THR A 14 9.53 4.99 2.83
C THR A 14 8.14 5.41 3.35
N PRO A 15 7.97 5.80 4.63
CA PRO A 15 6.65 6.22 5.10
C PRO A 15 6.17 7.46 4.36
N SER A 16 4.89 7.46 3.98
CA SER A 16 4.18 8.65 3.51
C SER A 16 3.78 9.54 4.70
N ASP A 17 3.41 10.80 4.43
CA ASP A 17 2.98 11.78 5.45
C ASP A 17 1.70 12.47 5.00
N GLU A 18 0.56 12.10 5.57
CA GLU A 18 -0.76 12.68 5.26
C GLU A 18 -0.88 14.19 5.53
N ASN A 19 0.01 14.75 6.38
CA ASN A 19 0.03 16.16 6.71
C ASN A 19 0.93 16.99 5.77
N SER A 20 1.66 16.34 4.88
CA SER A 20 2.54 16.99 3.91
C SER A 20 1.74 17.60 2.76
N SER A 21 2.23 18.72 2.24
CA SER A 21 1.73 19.34 1.01
C SER A 21 2.66 19.15 -0.19
N THR A 22 3.73 18.36 -0.03
CA THR A 22 4.70 18.08 -1.10
C THR A 22 4.41 16.73 -1.76
N ILE A 23 4.96 16.51 -2.94
CA ILE A 23 4.97 15.22 -3.63
C ILE A 23 6.42 14.89 -4.03
N PRO A 24 6.97 13.79 -3.54
CA PRO A 24 6.34 12.88 -2.59
C PRO A 24 6.11 13.55 -1.23
N SER A 25 5.18 13.01 -0.46
CA SER A 25 4.82 13.52 0.87
C SER A 25 5.99 13.47 1.84
N SER A 26 6.88 12.50 1.67
CA SER A 26 8.16 12.40 2.38
C SER A 26 9.31 12.15 1.40
N SER A 27 10.41 12.89 1.57
CA SER A 27 11.57 12.80 0.67
C SER A 27 12.33 11.48 0.76
N CYS A 28 12.12 10.69 1.82
CA CYS A 28 12.78 9.39 1.98
C CYS A 28 12.33 8.36 0.95
N GLN A 29 11.17 8.54 0.30
CA GLN A 29 10.70 7.68 -0.78
C GLN A 29 11.68 7.67 -1.98
N PHE A 30 12.37 8.77 -2.24
CA PHE A 30 13.43 8.82 -3.26
C PHE A 30 14.56 7.81 -3.00
N ASN A 31 14.81 7.41 -1.74
CA ASN A 31 15.85 6.42 -1.46
C ASN A 31 15.54 5.07 -2.12
N LEU A 32 14.29 4.62 -2.06
CA LEU A 32 13.86 3.41 -2.75
C LEU A 32 13.79 3.64 -4.26
N ALA A 33 13.24 4.76 -4.71
CA ALA A 33 13.13 5.09 -6.13
C ALA A 33 14.49 5.00 -6.85
N HIS A 34 15.54 5.53 -6.28
CA HIS A 34 16.89 5.44 -6.86
C HIS A 34 17.43 4.01 -6.89
N VAL A 35 17.20 3.22 -5.84
CA VAL A 35 17.54 1.78 -5.83
C VAL A 35 16.84 1.06 -6.96
N LEU A 36 15.53 1.33 -7.15
CA LEU A 36 14.73 0.70 -8.21
C LEU A 36 15.21 1.07 -9.61
N VAL A 37 15.54 2.34 -9.85
CA VAL A 37 16.10 2.78 -11.13
C VAL A 37 17.40 2.05 -11.45
N ASP A 38 18.31 1.91 -10.47
CA ASP A 38 19.57 1.22 -10.66
C ASP A 38 19.36 -0.28 -10.95
N GLU A 39 18.43 -0.93 -10.26
CA GLU A 39 18.10 -2.33 -10.47
C GLU A 39 17.39 -2.57 -11.81
N MET A 40 16.44 -1.70 -12.19
CA MET A 40 15.78 -1.75 -13.49
C MET A 40 16.80 -1.67 -14.62
N LYS A 41 17.77 -0.77 -14.52
CA LYS A 41 18.87 -0.68 -15.50
C LYS A 41 19.74 -1.93 -15.51
N ALA A 42 20.03 -2.51 -14.35
CA ALA A 42 20.85 -3.71 -14.25
C ALA A 42 20.18 -4.94 -14.91
N ILE A 43 18.85 -5.00 -14.96
CA ILE A 43 18.09 -6.05 -15.66
C ILE A 43 17.72 -5.69 -17.10
N GLY A 44 18.25 -4.56 -17.65
CA GLY A 44 18.11 -4.20 -19.05
C GLY A 44 17.00 -3.21 -19.39
N ILE A 45 16.36 -2.59 -18.42
CA ILE A 45 15.41 -1.49 -18.64
C ILE A 45 16.22 -0.18 -18.68
N GLU A 46 16.83 0.12 -19.84
CA GLU A 46 17.83 1.18 -19.98
C GLU A 46 17.27 2.59 -19.78
N ASP A 47 15.99 2.81 -20.10
CA ASP A 47 15.30 4.10 -19.96
C ASP A 47 14.70 4.33 -18.57
N ALA A 48 14.96 3.42 -17.62
CA ALA A 48 14.46 3.57 -16.25
C ALA A 48 14.91 4.89 -15.64
N GLU A 49 13.98 5.68 -15.17
CA GLU A 49 14.25 6.96 -14.52
C GLU A 49 13.20 7.28 -13.44
N VAL A 50 13.60 8.09 -12.47
CA VAL A 50 12.70 8.69 -11.48
C VAL A 50 12.53 10.17 -11.81
N ASP A 51 11.28 10.66 -11.75
CA ASP A 51 10.99 12.07 -11.98
C ASP A 51 11.12 12.90 -10.68
N ASP A 52 10.88 14.21 -10.77
CA ASP A 52 10.97 15.16 -9.67
C ASP A 52 9.84 15.01 -8.62
N GLN A 53 8.82 14.21 -8.93
CA GLN A 53 7.71 13.87 -8.04
C GLN A 53 7.80 12.42 -7.52
N CYS A 54 8.97 11.77 -7.71
CA CYS A 54 9.26 10.43 -7.22
C CYS A 54 8.53 9.28 -7.93
N TYR A 55 7.97 9.51 -9.13
CA TYR A 55 7.46 8.40 -9.95
C TYR A 55 8.62 7.75 -10.70
N VAL A 56 8.72 6.45 -10.63
CA VAL A 56 9.69 5.65 -11.40
C VAL A 56 8.98 5.09 -12.62
N TYR A 57 9.61 5.21 -13.79
CA TYR A 57 9.11 4.65 -15.05
C TYR A 57 10.21 3.89 -15.76
N GLY A 58 9.84 2.86 -16.50
CA GLY A 58 10.71 2.15 -17.40
C GLY A 58 9.92 1.32 -18.42
N HIS A 59 10.57 1.08 -19.59
CA HIS A 59 9.92 0.39 -20.69
C HIS A 59 10.78 -0.76 -21.21
N ILE A 60 10.11 -1.87 -21.50
CA ILE A 60 10.72 -3.05 -22.08
C ILE A 60 10.19 -3.16 -23.51
N PRO A 61 11.08 -3.01 -24.53
CA PRO A 61 10.69 -3.14 -25.92
C PRO A 61 10.09 -4.53 -26.19
N ALA A 62 9.16 -4.59 -27.14
CA ALA A 62 8.61 -5.87 -27.58
C ALA A 62 9.70 -6.78 -28.16
N THR A 63 9.54 -8.07 -27.98
CA THR A 63 10.32 -9.07 -28.71
C THR A 63 10.14 -8.87 -30.23
N PRO A 64 11.20 -9.03 -31.07
CA PRO A 64 11.08 -8.88 -32.52
C PRO A 64 9.93 -9.69 -33.10
N GLY A 65 9.03 -9.00 -33.84
CA GLY A 65 7.79 -9.57 -34.40
C GLY A 65 6.56 -9.44 -33.50
N TYR A 66 6.68 -8.89 -32.30
CA TYR A 66 5.58 -8.66 -31.35
C TYR A 66 5.30 -7.16 -31.11
N GLU A 67 5.88 -6.26 -31.90
CA GLU A 67 5.80 -4.80 -31.73
C GLU A 67 4.37 -4.27 -31.84
N ASN A 68 3.51 -4.97 -32.57
CA ASN A 68 2.10 -4.61 -32.76
C ASN A 68 1.15 -5.23 -31.72
N ARG A 69 1.69 -5.91 -30.71
CA ARG A 69 0.88 -6.41 -29.60
C ARG A 69 0.50 -5.27 -28.67
N THR A 70 -0.62 -5.43 -27.99
CA THR A 70 -1.08 -4.46 -27.01
C THR A 70 -0.02 -4.25 -25.92
N ALA A 71 0.34 -3.00 -25.69
CA ALA A 71 1.23 -2.65 -24.56
C ALA A 71 0.50 -2.85 -23.25
N ILE A 72 1.12 -3.58 -22.33
CA ILE A 72 0.63 -3.80 -20.97
C ILE A 72 1.55 -3.13 -19.96
N GLY A 73 1.02 -2.81 -18.79
CA GLY A 73 1.78 -2.20 -17.73
C GLY A 73 1.68 -2.95 -16.42
N PHE A 74 2.68 -2.77 -15.56
CA PHE A 74 2.70 -3.23 -14.19
C PHE A 74 3.03 -2.06 -13.26
N ILE A 75 2.28 -1.97 -12.16
CA ILE A 75 2.39 -0.87 -11.21
C ILE A 75 2.42 -1.46 -9.79
N ALA A 76 3.24 -0.86 -8.92
CA ALA A 76 3.26 -1.09 -7.49
C ALA A 76 3.63 0.23 -6.78
N HIS A 77 3.29 0.38 -5.50
CA HIS A 77 3.69 1.59 -4.78
C HIS A 77 4.93 1.38 -3.91
N MET A 78 5.66 2.47 -3.68
CA MET A 78 6.92 2.46 -2.95
C MET A 78 6.78 2.85 -1.48
N ASP A 79 5.76 3.66 -1.17
CA ASP A 79 5.54 4.15 0.19
C ASP A 79 4.90 3.10 1.08
N THR A 80 4.92 3.37 2.34
CA THR A 80 4.27 2.58 3.40
C THR A 80 3.47 3.52 4.29
N VAL A 81 2.53 2.99 5.03
CA VAL A 81 1.90 3.74 6.12
C VAL A 81 2.96 4.28 7.09
N ALA A 82 2.67 5.43 7.70
CA ALA A 82 3.59 6.07 8.66
C ALA A 82 3.59 5.38 10.02
N ASP A 83 2.52 4.67 10.36
CA ASP A 83 2.36 4.02 11.65
C ASP A 83 3.44 2.96 11.87
N PHE A 84 4.08 3.00 13.06
CA PHE A 84 5.15 2.07 13.44
C PHE A 84 6.28 1.95 12.40
N CYS A 85 6.61 3.05 11.71
CA CYS A 85 7.68 3.13 10.71
C CYS A 85 8.67 4.26 11.02
N ASP A 86 8.99 4.49 12.30
CA ASP A 86 9.84 5.59 12.78
C ASP A 86 11.33 5.23 12.87
N HIS A 87 11.68 3.96 12.77
CA HIS A 87 13.06 3.46 12.78
C HIS A 87 13.28 2.33 11.77
N ASP A 88 14.48 1.78 11.72
CA ASP A 88 14.89 0.78 10.73
C ASP A 88 14.07 -0.51 10.87
N ILE A 89 13.60 -1.02 9.73
CA ILE A 89 12.82 -2.25 9.64
C ILE A 89 13.77 -3.45 9.66
N VAL A 90 13.49 -4.39 10.55
CA VAL A 90 14.26 -5.63 10.69
C VAL A 90 13.40 -6.82 10.23
N PRO A 91 13.56 -7.29 8.98
CA PRO A 91 12.83 -8.45 8.49
C PRO A 91 13.37 -9.74 9.11
N VAL A 92 12.47 -10.65 9.46
CA VAL A 92 12.77 -11.96 10.03
C VAL A 92 12.18 -13.06 9.14
N VAL A 93 13.03 -14.02 8.74
CA VAL A 93 12.61 -15.13 7.88
C VAL A 93 12.38 -16.38 8.72
N HIS A 94 11.20 -16.96 8.61
CA HIS A 94 10.79 -18.18 9.29
C HIS A 94 10.60 -19.31 8.27
N GLU A 95 11.61 -20.13 8.10
CA GLU A 95 11.53 -21.27 7.19
C GLU A 95 10.64 -22.39 7.76
N ASN A 96 9.89 -23.05 6.88
CA ASN A 96 9.00 -24.18 7.25
C ASN A 96 8.05 -23.81 8.40
N TYR A 97 7.37 -22.68 8.29
CA TYR A 97 6.41 -22.23 9.30
C TYR A 97 5.45 -23.36 9.70
N ASP A 98 5.27 -23.60 10.97
CA ASP A 98 4.53 -24.74 11.49
C ASP A 98 3.00 -24.54 11.56
N GLY A 99 2.52 -23.32 11.30
CA GLY A 99 1.10 -22.96 11.36
C GLY A 99 0.61 -22.58 12.76
N GLU A 100 1.51 -22.46 13.74
CA GLU A 100 1.21 -22.14 15.12
C GLU A 100 1.50 -20.66 15.44
N ALA A 101 1.25 -20.23 16.69
CA ALA A 101 1.52 -18.87 17.11
C ALA A 101 3.02 -18.54 17.09
N LEU A 102 3.37 -17.38 16.52
CA LEU A 102 4.73 -16.92 16.29
C LEU A 102 5.00 -15.64 17.07
N ALA A 103 5.96 -15.67 17.98
CA ALA A 103 6.44 -14.46 18.67
C ALA A 103 7.29 -13.60 17.72
N LEU A 104 7.07 -12.29 17.74
CA LEU A 104 7.79 -11.32 16.91
C LEU A 104 8.97 -10.74 17.70
N GLY A 105 10.13 -11.38 17.58
CA GLY A 105 11.33 -10.97 18.31
C GLY A 105 11.08 -10.83 19.82
N ASP A 106 11.64 -9.77 20.40
CA ASP A 106 11.46 -9.43 21.82
C ASP A 106 10.38 -8.34 22.06
N SER A 107 9.57 -8.03 21.05
CA SER A 107 8.54 -6.97 21.10
C SER A 107 7.38 -7.27 22.07
N GLY A 108 7.21 -8.54 22.46
CA GLY A 108 6.05 -9.01 23.21
C GLY A 108 4.79 -9.24 22.36
N LEU A 109 4.86 -8.98 21.05
CA LEU A 109 3.79 -9.25 20.11
C LEU A 109 3.83 -10.69 19.62
N THR A 110 2.67 -11.22 19.28
CA THR A 110 2.52 -12.58 18.75
C THR A 110 1.53 -12.59 17.61
N LEU A 111 1.95 -13.13 16.47
CA LEU A 111 1.03 -13.50 15.39
C LEU A 111 0.39 -14.83 15.76
N SER A 112 -0.92 -14.89 15.88
CA SER A 112 -1.61 -16.13 16.23
C SER A 112 -2.67 -16.50 15.19
N PRO A 113 -2.81 -17.82 14.88
CA PRO A 113 -3.86 -18.30 14.00
C PRO A 113 -5.28 -18.12 14.55
N GLU A 114 -5.45 -17.81 15.83
CA GLU A 114 -6.73 -17.44 16.43
C GLU A 114 -7.16 -16.04 15.98
N MET A 115 -6.19 -15.11 15.89
CA MET A 115 -6.42 -13.74 15.44
C MET A 115 -6.39 -13.64 13.91
N PHE A 116 -5.47 -14.38 13.28
CA PHE A 116 -5.25 -14.39 11.82
C PHE A 116 -5.39 -15.82 11.27
N PRO A 117 -6.62 -16.30 11.03
CA PRO A 117 -6.87 -17.71 10.67
C PRO A 117 -6.16 -18.20 9.41
N HIS A 118 -5.87 -17.29 8.46
CA HIS A 118 -5.16 -17.62 7.22
C HIS A 118 -3.74 -18.15 7.47
N LEU A 119 -3.10 -17.82 8.60
CA LEU A 119 -1.78 -18.34 8.96
C LEU A 119 -1.72 -19.87 8.95
N ARG A 120 -2.84 -20.56 9.25
CA ARG A 120 -2.91 -22.02 9.18
C ARG A 120 -2.68 -22.57 7.77
N THR A 121 -3.03 -21.78 6.75
CA THR A 121 -2.85 -22.16 5.34
C THR A 121 -1.40 -22.02 4.89
N LEU A 122 -0.58 -21.29 5.63
CA LEU A 122 0.82 -21.03 5.33
C LEU A 122 1.78 -22.08 5.91
N LYS A 123 1.27 -23.11 6.58
CA LYS A 123 2.08 -24.19 7.14
C LYS A 123 2.97 -24.83 6.09
N GLY A 124 4.26 -24.95 6.42
CA GLY A 124 5.29 -25.49 5.54
C GLY A 124 5.86 -24.49 4.53
N ARG A 125 5.31 -23.26 4.49
CA ARG A 125 5.85 -22.17 3.67
C ARG A 125 6.92 -21.39 4.44
N THR A 126 7.67 -20.55 3.75
CA THR A 126 8.54 -19.56 4.37
C THR A 126 7.71 -18.30 4.65
N LEU A 127 7.66 -17.89 5.91
CA LEU A 127 6.97 -16.68 6.35
C LEU A 127 8.01 -15.60 6.62
N ILE A 128 7.74 -14.37 6.20
CA ILE A 128 8.58 -13.21 6.50
C ILE A 128 7.76 -12.25 7.36
N THR A 129 8.34 -11.82 8.48
CA THR A 129 7.74 -10.84 9.40
C THR A 129 8.73 -9.72 9.70
N SER A 130 8.27 -8.65 10.32
CA SER A 130 9.18 -7.78 11.07
C SER A 130 9.55 -8.43 12.41
N ASP A 131 10.46 -7.81 13.15
CA ASP A 131 10.78 -8.21 14.54
C ASP A 131 9.70 -7.78 15.55
N GLY A 132 8.63 -7.14 15.08
CA GLY A 132 7.51 -6.67 15.89
C GLY A 132 7.70 -5.27 16.48
N THR A 133 8.80 -4.59 16.19
CA THR A 133 9.03 -3.18 16.60
C THR A 133 8.53 -2.19 15.55
N THR A 134 8.46 -2.63 14.28
CA THR A 134 7.94 -1.85 13.16
C THR A 134 6.95 -2.67 12.34
N ILE A 135 6.27 -2.02 11.38
CA ILE A 135 5.65 -2.72 10.26
C ILE A 135 6.73 -3.43 9.43
N LEU A 136 6.34 -4.39 8.59
CA LEU A 136 7.25 -5.00 7.62
C LEU A 136 7.37 -4.15 6.34
N GLY A 137 6.28 -3.50 5.92
CA GLY A 137 6.20 -2.77 4.65
C GLY A 137 6.17 -3.70 3.45
N ALA A 138 5.51 -4.86 3.58
CA ALA A 138 5.28 -5.78 2.46
C ALA A 138 4.34 -5.16 1.43
N ASP A 139 3.40 -4.42 1.86
CA ASP A 139 2.51 -3.55 1.14
C ASP A 139 3.26 -2.24 0.85
N ASP A 140 3.65 -1.92 -0.43
CA ASP A 140 3.56 -2.84 -1.59
C ASP A 140 4.95 -3.17 -2.17
N LYS A 141 5.97 -3.26 -1.31
CA LYS A 141 7.33 -3.67 -1.74
C LYS A 141 7.39 -5.13 -2.21
N ALA A 142 6.38 -5.94 -1.87
CA ALA A 142 6.22 -7.27 -2.40
C ALA A 142 5.88 -7.22 -3.89
N GLY A 143 4.89 -6.42 -4.30
CA GLY A 143 4.54 -6.21 -5.69
C GLY A 143 5.70 -5.66 -6.52
N ILE A 144 6.49 -4.73 -5.96
CA ILE A 144 7.73 -4.27 -6.61
C ILE A 144 8.68 -5.44 -6.88
N ALA A 145 8.93 -6.29 -5.88
CA ALA A 145 9.84 -7.42 -6.01
C ALA A 145 9.32 -8.48 -7.00
N GLU A 146 8.01 -8.69 -7.04
CA GLU A 146 7.36 -9.59 -8.00
C GLU A 146 7.48 -9.07 -9.42
N ILE A 147 7.19 -7.79 -9.66
CA ILE A 147 7.32 -7.15 -10.99
C ILE A 147 8.75 -7.30 -11.51
N LEU A 148 9.75 -6.88 -10.73
CA LEU A 148 11.14 -6.91 -11.20
C LEU A 148 11.65 -8.33 -11.40
N THR A 149 11.22 -9.30 -10.57
CA THR A 149 11.55 -10.71 -10.78
C THR A 149 10.91 -11.25 -12.06
N ALA A 150 9.63 -10.96 -12.28
CA ALA A 150 8.91 -11.41 -13.47
C ALA A 150 9.55 -10.84 -14.75
N VAL A 151 9.91 -9.56 -14.73
CA VAL A 151 10.56 -8.87 -15.86
C VAL A 151 11.93 -9.47 -16.16
N GLU A 152 12.75 -9.76 -15.16
CA GLU A 152 14.06 -10.40 -15.34
C GLU A 152 13.92 -11.79 -15.98
N ASP A 153 12.86 -12.53 -15.63
CA ASP A 153 12.61 -13.86 -16.16
C ASP A 153 11.96 -13.86 -17.57
N LEU A 154 11.59 -12.68 -18.12
CA LEU A 154 11.01 -12.56 -19.46
C LEU A 154 12.02 -12.75 -20.62
N SER A 155 13.31 -12.85 -20.36
CA SER A 155 14.36 -12.84 -21.40
C SER A 155 14.15 -13.86 -22.54
N ASP A 156 13.51 -15.00 -22.24
CA ASP A 156 13.23 -16.08 -23.18
C ASP A 156 11.75 -16.20 -23.58
N ILE A 157 10.90 -15.28 -23.12
CA ILE A 157 9.44 -15.31 -23.37
C ILE A 157 9.08 -14.23 -24.40
N PRO A 158 8.54 -14.58 -25.58
CA PRO A 158 8.08 -13.57 -26.53
C PRO A 158 6.94 -12.72 -25.96
N HIS A 159 7.11 -11.40 -25.99
CA HIS A 159 6.13 -10.45 -25.41
C HIS A 159 5.98 -9.17 -26.25
N GLY A 160 4.84 -8.51 -26.11
CA GLY A 160 4.62 -7.14 -26.61
C GLY A 160 5.37 -6.08 -25.78
N PRO A 161 5.17 -4.80 -26.05
CA PRO A 161 5.73 -3.74 -25.21
C PRO A 161 5.22 -3.84 -23.78
N ILE A 162 6.11 -3.67 -22.80
CA ILE A 162 5.76 -3.69 -21.38
C ILE A 162 6.24 -2.39 -20.74
N SER A 163 5.38 -1.79 -19.91
CA SER A 163 5.71 -0.62 -19.10
C SER A 163 5.72 -1.00 -17.63
N VAL A 164 6.65 -0.46 -16.88
CA VAL A 164 6.73 -0.63 -15.43
C VAL A 164 6.72 0.74 -14.78
N ALA A 165 5.94 0.91 -13.73
CA ALA A 165 5.98 2.11 -12.93
C ALA A 165 5.88 1.81 -11.44
N PHE A 166 6.59 2.62 -10.63
CA PHE A 166 6.46 2.60 -9.18
C PHE A 166 6.05 3.98 -8.70
N THR A 167 5.01 4.03 -7.86
CA THR A 167 4.36 5.27 -7.43
C THR A 167 4.71 5.64 -6.00
N PRO A 168 4.78 6.93 -5.67
CA PRO A 168 4.78 7.41 -4.29
C PRO A 168 3.37 7.56 -3.76
N ASP A 169 3.22 7.74 -2.43
CA ASP A 169 2.03 8.30 -1.75
C ASP A 169 0.69 7.59 -2.03
N GLU A 170 0.73 6.28 -2.27
CA GLU A 170 -0.50 5.48 -2.43
C GLU A 170 -1.29 5.45 -1.11
N GLU A 171 -0.61 5.19 -0.01
CA GLU A 171 -1.16 5.00 1.34
C GLU A 171 -1.92 6.22 1.90
N ILE A 172 -1.69 7.39 1.32
CA ILE A 172 -2.43 8.62 1.61
C ILE A 172 -3.42 9.01 0.49
N GLY A 173 -3.65 8.09 -0.49
CA GLY A 173 -4.63 8.25 -1.56
C GLY A 173 -4.25 9.25 -2.65
N THR A 174 -2.97 9.62 -2.77
CA THR A 174 -2.50 10.59 -3.77
C THR A 174 -1.58 9.98 -4.84
N GLY A 175 -1.30 8.68 -4.77
CA GLY A 175 -0.39 7.98 -5.66
C GLY A 175 -0.68 8.12 -7.16
N ALA A 176 -1.91 8.32 -7.57
CA ALA A 176 -2.28 8.55 -8.97
C ALA A 176 -2.30 10.03 -9.40
N SER A 177 -2.12 10.98 -8.48
CA SER A 177 -2.41 12.41 -8.71
C SER A 177 -1.55 13.05 -9.81
N HIS A 178 -0.31 12.61 -9.95
CA HIS A 178 0.64 13.13 -10.93
C HIS A 178 1.21 12.05 -11.86
N PHE A 179 0.58 10.88 -11.89
CA PHE A 179 1.01 9.79 -12.75
C PHE A 179 0.91 10.18 -14.23
N ASP A 180 2.03 10.12 -14.95
CA ASP A 180 2.07 10.44 -16.38
C ASP A 180 1.64 9.22 -17.21
N VAL A 181 0.34 9.12 -17.46
CA VAL A 181 -0.27 8.06 -18.28
C VAL A 181 0.31 8.01 -19.71
N LYS A 182 0.69 9.17 -20.28
CA LYS A 182 1.24 9.21 -21.62
C LYS A 182 2.66 8.67 -21.67
N ARG A 183 3.48 9.02 -20.69
CA ARG A 183 4.82 8.50 -20.52
C ARG A 183 4.79 7.00 -20.23
N PHE A 184 3.92 6.56 -19.37
CA PHE A 184 3.72 5.15 -19.06
C PHE A 184 3.35 4.33 -20.30
N GLY A 185 2.49 4.83 -21.19
CA GLY A 185 2.28 4.33 -22.54
C GLY A 185 1.60 2.97 -22.68
N ALA A 186 1.19 2.33 -21.58
CA ALA A 186 0.43 1.07 -21.63
C ALA A 186 -1.04 1.30 -22.00
N THR A 187 -1.66 0.34 -22.67
CA THR A 187 -3.09 0.37 -22.99
C THR A 187 -3.93 0.08 -21.75
N TYR A 188 -3.48 -0.83 -20.92
CA TYR A 188 -4.00 -1.14 -19.58
C TYR A 188 -2.88 -1.70 -18.72
N ALA A 189 -3.06 -1.63 -17.42
CA ALA A 189 -2.07 -2.08 -16.46
C ALA A 189 -2.69 -2.97 -15.38
N TYR A 190 -1.82 -3.73 -14.73
CA TYR A 190 -2.10 -4.46 -13.53
C TYR A 190 -1.35 -3.79 -12.37
N THR A 191 -2.07 -3.44 -11.31
CA THR A 191 -1.45 -3.04 -10.04
C THR A 191 -1.26 -4.30 -9.21
N LEU A 192 -0.04 -4.56 -8.78
CA LEU A 192 0.31 -5.73 -7.97
C LEU A 192 0.26 -5.36 -6.49
N ASP A 193 -0.92 -5.16 -5.99
CA ASP A 193 -1.22 -4.67 -4.64
C ASP A 193 -2.43 -5.44 -4.10
N GLY A 194 -2.40 -6.75 -4.32
CA GLY A 194 -3.50 -7.65 -3.98
C GLY A 194 -3.31 -8.35 -2.64
N ASP A 195 -4.42 -8.80 -2.06
CA ASP A 195 -4.47 -9.47 -0.76
C ASP A 195 -4.29 -11.00 -0.89
N THR A 196 -4.93 -11.62 -1.85
CA THR A 196 -4.99 -13.08 -1.96
C THR A 196 -4.20 -13.61 -3.16
N GLU A 197 -3.32 -14.60 -2.92
CA GLU A 197 -2.53 -15.24 -3.97
C GLU A 197 -3.42 -15.80 -5.09
N GLY A 198 -3.18 -15.36 -6.33
CA GLY A 198 -3.90 -15.81 -7.52
C GLY A 198 -5.23 -15.11 -7.79
N GLU A 199 -5.60 -14.13 -7.01
CA GLU A 199 -6.77 -13.29 -7.24
C GLU A 199 -6.48 -12.21 -8.29
N ILE A 200 -7.47 -11.93 -9.14
CA ILE A 200 -7.46 -10.79 -10.06
C ILE A 200 -8.74 -10.00 -9.82
N GLN A 201 -8.58 -8.79 -9.32
CA GLN A 201 -9.67 -7.84 -9.12
C GLN A 201 -9.78 -6.93 -10.35
N PHE A 202 -10.96 -6.81 -10.93
CA PHE A 202 -11.23 -5.97 -12.10
C PHE A 202 -12.47 -5.10 -11.93
N GLU A 203 -12.95 -4.99 -10.71
CA GLU A 203 -14.09 -4.15 -10.35
C GLU A 203 -13.61 -2.91 -9.60
N THR A 204 -14.39 -1.84 -9.71
CA THR A 204 -14.17 -0.59 -8.99
C THR A 204 -15.36 -0.29 -8.08
N PHE A 205 -15.12 0.49 -7.04
CA PHE A 205 -16.16 1.00 -6.15
C PHE A 205 -16.16 2.52 -6.14
N ASN A 206 -17.28 3.12 -5.74
CA ASN A 206 -17.38 4.55 -5.54
C ASN A 206 -17.16 4.87 -4.06
N ALA A 207 -16.28 5.82 -3.79
CA ALA A 207 -16.01 6.31 -2.45
C ALA A 207 -16.09 7.83 -2.39
N ALA A 208 -16.48 8.35 -1.24
CA ALA A 208 -16.45 9.77 -0.97
C ALA A 208 -16.10 10.00 0.51
N GLN A 209 -15.33 11.04 0.79
CA GLN A 209 -15.05 11.50 2.14
C GLN A 209 -15.91 12.72 2.45
N ALA A 210 -16.48 12.76 3.66
CA ALA A 210 -17.19 13.91 4.18
C ALA A 210 -16.53 14.37 5.49
N LYS A 211 -16.10 15.64 5.56
CA LYS A 211 -15.64 16.27 6.79
C LYS A 211 -16.80 17.11 7.37
N LEU A 212 -17.27 16.70 8.54
CA LEU A 212 -18.36 17.40 9.24
C LEU A 212 -17.78 18.18 10.42
N THR A 213 -18.16 19.45 10.52
CA THR A 213 -17.76 20.31 11.63
C THR A 213 -18.97 20.67 12.46
N PHE A 214 -18.96 20.30 13.74
CA PHE A 214 -20.01 20.61 14.68
C PHE A 214 -19.62 21.81 15.56
N HIS A 215 -20.49 22.81 15.64
CA HIS A 215 -20.29 24.00 16.45
C HIS A 215 -21.12 23.94 17.70
N GLY A 216 -20.48 24.14 18.83
CA GLY A 216 -21.14 24.17 20.15
C GLY A 216 -21.07 25.55 20.79
N THR A 217 -21.63 25.64 21.99
CA THR A 217 -21.52 26.81 22.88
C THR A 217 -20.84 26.38 24.16
N ASN A 218 -19.62 26.85 24.38
CA ASN A 218 -18.84 26.52 25.57
C ASN A 218 -19.06 27.60 26.64
N VAL A 219 -19.36 27.21 27.88
CA VAL A 219 -19.47 28.05 29.05
C VAL A 219 -18.93 27.31 30.26
N HIS A 220 -18.65 28.04 31.35
CA HIS A 220 -18.22 27.41 32.59
C HIS A 220 -19.28 26.37 33.08
N PRO A 221 -18.89 25.15 33.49
CA PRO A 221 -19.84 24.10 33.90
C PRO A 221 -20.86 24.54 34.96
N GLY A 222 -20.46 25.40 35.89
CA GLY A 222 -21.36 25.95 36.92
C GLY A 222 -22.48 26.85 36.38
N SER A 223 -22.37 27.33 35.12
CA SER A 223 -23.36 28.18 34.43
C SER A 223 -23.93 27.53 33.19
N ALA A 224 -23.72 26.22 33.01
CA ALA A 224 -23.98 25.51 31.75
C ALA A 224 -25.46 25.18 31.51
N LYS A 225 -26.28 25.16 32.57
CA LYS A 225 -27.67 24.71 32.47
C LYS A 225 -28.45 25.56 31.47
N ASN A 226 -29.02 24.90 30.47
CA ASN A 226 -29.79 25.48 29.36
C ASN A 226 -29.01 26.47 28.44
N ILE A 227 -27.68 26.47 28.53
CA ILE A 227 -26.81 27.37 27.74
C ILE A 227 -25.79 26.57 26.94
N MET A 228 -25.08 25.64 27.59
CA MET A 228 -24.03 24.86 26.94
C MET A 228 -24.58 23.94 25.86
N VAL A 229 -23.93 23.97 24.71
CA VAL A 229 -24.10 22.97 23.64
C VAL A 229 -22.73 22.28 23.44
N ASN A 230 -22.64 21.02 23.82
CA ASN A 230 -21.42 20.25 23.69
C ASN A 230 -21.34 19.68 22.26
N ALA A 231 -20.42 20.21 21.44
CA ALA A 231 -20.26 19.80 20.04
C ALA A 231 -19.92 18.32 19.90
N ALA A 232 -19.11 17.75 20.79
CA ALA A 232 -18.78 16.32 20.77
C ALA A 232 -20.02 15.44 20.96
N LEU A 233 -20.94 15.82 21.87
CA LEU A 233 -22.19 15.08 22.03
C LEU A 233 -23.10 15.18 20.81
N VAL A 234 -23.12 16.35 20.14
CA VAL A 234 -23.86 16.53 18.88
C VAL A 234 -23.28 15.64 17.78
N ALA A 235 -21.96 15.54 17.68
CA ALA A 235 -21.30 14.66 16.73
C ALA A 235 -21.63 13.17 16.99
N MET A 236 -21.62 12.74 18.25
CA MET A 236 -22.00 11.37 18.62
C MET A 236 -23.48 11.09 18.31
N GLU A 237 -24.37 12.05 18.56
CA GLU A 237 -25.79 11.93 18.20
C GLU A 237 -25.95 11.80 16.67
N TYR A 238 -25.24 12.62 15.89
CA TYR A 238 -25.24 12.50 14.43
C TYR A 238 -24.81 11.10 13.97
N ASP A 239 -23.68 10.58 14.50
CA ASP A 239 -23.21 9.26 14.16
C ASP A 239 -24.23 8.17 14.50
N SER A 240 -24.94 8.31 15.63
CA SER A 240 -25.99 7.37 16.05
C SER A 240 -27.22 7.33 15.14
N LEU A 241 -27.42 8.36 14.31
CA LEU A 241 -28.50 8.43 13.32
C LEU A 241 -28.14 7.74 12.00
N LEU A 242 -26.85 7.44 11.76
CA LEU A 242 -26.46 6.67 10.60
C LEU A 242 -26.88 5.20 10.75
N PRO A 243 -27.25 4.52 9.65
CA PRO A 243 -27.71 3.14 9.70
C PRO A 243 -26.67 2.21 10.32
N ALA A 244 -26.99 1.63 11.47
CA ALA A 244 -26.05 0.74 12.18
C ALA A 244 -25.72 -0.55 11.41
N ALA A 245 -26.54 -0.94 10.44
CA ALA A 245 -26.29 -2.08 9.57
C ALA A 245 -25.31 -1.76 8.44
N GLU A 246 -25.10 -0.47 8.12
CA GLU A 246 -24.23 0.01 7.05
C GLU A 246 -22.86 0.46 7.60
N ARG A 247 -22.29 -0.33 8.51
CA ARG A 247 -20.93 -0.17 9.05
C ARG A 247 -20.02 -1.23 8.42
N PRO A 248 -18.70 -0.97 8.20
CA PRO A 248 -17.80 -1.96 7.60
C PRO A 248 -17.83 -3.33 8.27
N GLU A 249 -17.94 -3.36 9.60
CA GLU A 249 -18.00 -4.60 10.37
C GLU A 249 -19.33 -5.38 10.26
N ARG A 250 -20.27 -4.92 9.43
CA ARG A 250 -21.60 -5.50 9.23
C ARG A 250 -22.02 -5.65 7.79
N THR A 251 -21.15 -5.27 6.87
CA THR A 251 -21.39 -5.30 5.43
C THR A 251 -20.48 -6.31 4.76
N GLU A 252 -20.92 -6.87 3.64
CA GLU A 252 -20.17 -7.82 2.82
C GLU A 252 -20.46 -7.59 1.33
N ASP A 253 -19.66 -8.17 0.47
CA ASP A 253 -19.78 -8.14 -1.00
C ASP A 253 -19.96 -6.70 -1.54
N TYR A 254 -21.10 -6.44 -2.21
CA TYR A 254 -21.42 -5.15 -2.84
C TYR A 254 -22.24 -4.20 -1.95
N GLU A 255 -22.34 -4.47 -0.67
CA GLU A 255 -23.05 -3.59 0.25
C GLU A 255 -22.25 -2.30 0.51
N GLY A 256 -22.93 -1.16 0.44
CA GLY A 256 -22.33 0.13 0.79
C GLY A 256 -22.24 0.33 2.30
N PHE A 257 -21.29 1.15 2.74
CA PHE A 257 -21.09 1.42 4.17
C PHE A 257 -20.69 2.87 4.47
N TYR A 258 -20.88 3.27 5.74
CA TYR A 258 -20.37 4.50 6.34
C TYR A 258 -19.27 4.17 7.32
N HIS A 259 -18.06 4.66 7.05
CA HIS A 259 -16.90 4.43 7.91
C HIS A 259 -16.50 5.73 8.62
N LEU A 260 -16.62 5.75 9.96
CA LEU A 260 -16.06 6.83 10.76
C LEU A 260 -14.56 6.58 10.91
N THR A 261 -13.76 7.35 10.18
CA THR A 261 -12.29 7.17 10.14
C THR A 261 -11.57 8.03 11.16
N HIS A 262 -12.13 9.19 11.51
CA HIS A 262 -11.45 10.15 12.38
C HIS A 262 -12.47 11.00 13.18
N MET A 263 -12.13 11.31 14.41
CA MET A 263 -12.87 12.25 15.28
C MET A 263 -11.89 13.00 16.17
N GLU A 264 -11.84 14.33 16.06
CA GLU A 264 -10.97 15.22 16.85
C GLU A 264 -11.78 16.31 17.62
#